data_8b4a7c0102a4a15315dab7b535d120d7
#
_entry.id   8b4a7c0102a4a15315dab7b535d120d7
#
_cell.length_a   1.000
_cell.length_b   1.000
_cell.length_c   1.000
_cell.angle_alpha   90.00
_cell.angle_beta   90.00
_cell.angle_gamma   90.00
#
_symmetry.space_group_name_H-M   'P 1'
#
loop_
_entity.id
_entity.type
_entity.pdbx_description
1 polymer ?
#
loop_
_entity_poly.entity_id
_entity_poly.type
_entity_poly.pdbx_seq_one_letter_code
_entity_poly.pdbx_strand_id
1 'polypeptide(L)'
;MKKTLILLIATLLCISVFAQRRESPDSKFIYMTSFGYATGLGEIHLMNNTGEELKTVQNRSFDIFVDQQLGYQFNPYFQMSLGAGFDFWKQTAFIPIYLNITVNFTDTKFEPIFYLNGGYAFKWYVSSVPDKMDRVVHGTSTGPMGETGIGLRINLNDRVSLVLAACYKNQYTDIRYTIPTPDEQDFSAYSTNAVQKALYHFAGVRLGVQY
;
A
#
# COMPACT_ATOMS: atom_id res chain seq x y z
N MET A 1 0.57 21.59 -4.11
CA MET A 1 0.59 20.14 -3.86
C MET A 1 1.96 19.58 -3.48
N LYS A 2 3.07 19.81 -4.23
CA LYS A 2 4.41 19.27 -3.84
C LYS A 2 4.89 19.74 -2.46
N LYS A 3 4.67 21.02 -2.12
CA LYS A 3 5.09 21.59 -0.82
C LYS A 3 4.28 21.02 0.37
N THR A 4 2.98 20.76 0.18
CA THR A 4 2.12 20.15 1.21
C THR A 4 2.50 18.70 1.49
N LEU A 5 2.87 17.94 0.45
CA LEU A 5 3.33 16.56 0.60
C LEU A 5 4.65 16.48 1.39
N ILE A 6 5.61 17.37 1.07
CA ILE A 6 6.89 17.43 1.80
C ILE A 6 6.67 17.80 3.26
N LEU A 7 5.77 18.74 3.54
CA LEU A 7 5.43 19.15 4.90
C LEU A 7 4.78 17.99 5.68
N LEU A 8 3.88 17.23 5.04
CA LEU A 8 3.23 16.06 5.64
C LEU A 8 4.25 14.97 5.97
N ILE A 9 5.15 14.65 5.04
CA ILE A 9 6.23 13.66 5.26
C ILE A 9 7.17 14.15 6.37
N ALA A 10 7.54 15.43 6.38
CA ALA A 10 8.37 16.01 7.43
C ALA A 10 7.67 15.95 8.81
N THR A 11 6.38 16.23 8.87
CA THR A 11 5.59 16.15 10.11
C THR A 11 5.52 14.72 10.62
N LEU A 12 5.30 13.74 9.73
CA LEU A 12 5.27 12.32 10.07
C LEU A 12 6.65 11.84 10.59
N LEU A 13 7.74 12.27 9.96
CA LEU A 13 9.10 11.99 10.44
C LEU A 13 9.39 12.66 11.79
N CYS A 14 8.91 13.89 12.01
CA CYS A 14 9.06 14.57 13.30
C CYS A 14 8.29 13.87 14.42
N ILE A 15 7.08 13.37 14.16
CA ILE A 15 6.30 12.61 15.16
C ILE A 15 7.06 11.35 15.57
N SER A 16 7.71 10.65 14.62
CA SER A 16 8.53 9.48 14.93
C SER A 16 9.72 9.78 15.84
N VAL A 17 10.36 10.93 15.66
CA VAL A 17 11.47 11.37 16.52
C VAL A 17 11.01 11.74 17.94
N PHE A 18 9.81 12.31 18.07
CA PHE A 18 9.25 12.64 19.40
C PHE A 18 8.75 11.41 20.16
N ALA A 19 8.25 10.38 19.47
CA ALA A 19 7.86 9.12 20.08
C ALA A 19 9.04 8.41 20.76
N GLN A 20 10.24 8.52 20.19
CA GLN A 20 11.48 7.91 20.75
C GLN A 20 11.87 8.40 22.13
N ARG A 21 11.38 9.55 22.57
CA ARG A 21 11.90 10.24 23.76
C ARG A 21 11.23 9.81 25.07
N ARG A 22 10.21 8.96 25.04
CA ARG A 22 9.33 8.74 26.21
C ARG A 22 9.19 7.31 26.74
N GLU A 23 9.78 6.32 26.09
CA GLU A 23 9.52 4.94 26.48
C GLU A 23 10.62 4.39 27.40
N SER A 24 10.17 3.79 28.52
CA SER A 24 11.04 3.02 29.40
C SER A 24 11.52 1.76 28.69
N PRO A 25 12.67 1.18 29.09
CA PRO A 25 13.21 -0.05 28.50
C PRO A 25 12.27 -1.26 28.58
N ASP A 26 11.24 -1.19 29.43
CA ASP A 26 10.24 -2.24 29.64
C ASP A 26 8.95 -2.03 28.83
N SER A 27 8.89 -1.02 27.96
CA SER A 27 7.70 -0.77 27.16
C SER A 27 7.52 -1.86 26.11
N LYS A 28 6.37 -2.51 26.16
CA LYS A 28 5.91 -3.46 25.12
C LYS A 28 5.22 -2.77 23.95
N PHE A 29 5.10 -1.45 23.98
CA PHE A 29 4.61 -0.68 22.83
C PHE A 29 5.68 -0.62 21.76
N ILE A 30 5.22 -0.84 20.54
CA ILE A 30 6.05 -0.80 19.35
C ILE A 30 5.55 0.31 18.41
N TYR A 31 6.49 0.97 17.81
CA TYR A 31 6.27 1.92 16.73
C TYR A 31 7.14 1.54 15.54
N MET A 32 6.55 1.42 14.35
CA MET A 32 7.31 1.11 13.15
C MET A 32 6.98 2.11 12.03
N THR A 33 8.02 2.60 11.39
CA THR A 33 7.92 3.32 10.11
C THR A 33 8.49 2.44 9.04
N SER A 34 7.76 2.24 7.95
CA SER A 34 8.24 1.46 6.82
C SER A 34 8.03 2.15 5.48
N PHE A 35 8.87 1.75 4.54
CA PHE A 35 8.84 2.13 3.13
C PHE A 35 8.94 0.86 2.30
N GLY A 36 8.22 0.82 1.18
CA GLY A 36 8.33 -0.31 0.29
C GLY A 36 8.04 0.04 -1.16
N TYR A 37 8.42 -0.91 -1.99
CA TYR A 37 8.17 -0.89 -3.43
C TYR A 37 7.66 -2.25 -3.87
N ALA A 38 6.60 -2.26 -4.66
CA ALA A 38 6.06 -3.47 -5.23
C ALA A 38 5.70 -3.29 -6.71
N THR A 39 5.78 -4.36 -7.46
CA THR A 39 5.39 -4.43 -8.87
C THR A 39 4.13 -5.26 -9.03
N GLY A 40 3.28 -4.85 -9.96
CA GLY A 40 2.05 -5.56 -10.26
C GLY A 40 2.32 -6.94 -10.86
N LEU A 41 1.49 -7.89 -10.46
CA LEU A 41 1.51 -9.27 -10.92
C LEU A 41 0.21 -9.64 -11.61
N GLY A 42 0.30 -10.62 -12.50
CA GLY A 42 -0.87 -11.22 -13.14
C GLY A 42 -1.52 -10.33 -14.18
N GLU A 43 -2.76 -10.69 -14.51
CA GLU A 43 -3.57 -10.05 -15.53
C GLU A 43 -4.77 -9.36 -14.90
N ILE A 44 -5.24 -8.30 -15.57
CA ILE A 44 -6.40 -7.52 -15.17
C ILE A 44 -7.42 -7.63 -16.28
N HIS A 45 -8.62 -8.07 -15.93
CA HIS A 45 -9.76 -8.18 -16.85
C HIS A 45 -10.52 -6.86 -16.88
N LEU A 46 -10.56 -6.21 -18.05
CA LEU A 46 -11.33 -5.00 -18.29
C LEU A 46 -12.76 -5.39 -18.66
N MET A 47 -13.73 -4.96 -17.89
CA MET A 47 -15.15 -5.26 -18.09
C MET A 47 -15.90 -4.00 -18.53
N ASN A 48 -16.94 -4.17 -19.35
CA ASN A 48 -17.89 -3.11 -19.64
C ASN A 48 -18.89 -2.94 -18.48
N ASN A 49 -19.78 -1.96 -18.59
CA ASN A 49 -20.81 -1.70 -17.58
C ASN A 49 -21.81 -2.87 -17.40
N THR A 50 -21.91 -3.77 -18.38
CA THR A 50 -22.78 -4.96 -18.35
C THR A 50 -22.09 -6.18 -17.75
N GLY A 51 -20.79 -6.09 -17.43
CA GLY A 51 -19.99 -7.17 -16.86
C GLY A 51 -19.36 -8.10 -17.89
N GLU A 52 -19.42 -7.75 -19.19
CA GLU A 52 -18.72 -8.50 -20.23
C GLU A 52 -17.25 -8.10 -20.29
N GLU A 53 -16.37 -9.06 -20.49
CA GLU A 53 -14.95 -8.84 -20.62
C GLU A 53 -14.63 -8.16 -21.96
N LEU A 54 -14.06 -6.97 -21.91
CA LEU A 54 -13.62 -6.22 -23.08
C LEU A 54 -12.21 -6.59 -23.51
N LYS A 55 -11.33 -6.76 -22.54
CA LYS A 55 -9.91 -7.03 -22.78
C LYS A 55 -9.19 -7.46 -21.52
N THR A 56 -8.27 -8.40 -21.65
CA THR A 56 -7.27 -8.72 -20.63
C THR A 56 -5.97 -7.97 -20.86
N VAL A 57 -5.41 -7.35 -19.83
CA VAL A 57 -4.14 -6.64 -19.88
C VAL A 57 -3.25 -7.05 -18.71
N GLN A 58 -1.95 -7.10 -18.95
CA GLN A 58 -1.01 -7.37 -17.86
C GLN A 58 -0.99 -6.25 -16.83
N ASN A 59 -0.96 -6.59 -15.56
CA ASN A 59 -0.79 -5.64 -14.47
C ASN A 59 0.65 -5.11 -14.47
N ARG A 60 0.89 -3.98 -15.11
CA ARG A 60 2.17 -3.26 -15.13
C ARG A 60 2.18 -2.08 -14.15
N SER A 61 1.30 -2.08 -13.18
CA SER A 61 1.30 -1.08 -12.13
C SER A 61 2.50 -1.27 -11.21
N PHE A 62 2.92 -0.20 -10.57
CA PHE A 62 3.84 -0.27 -9.45
C PHE A 62 3.16 0.40 -8.24
N ASP A 63 3.59 0.01 -7.05
CA ASP A 63 3.13 0.56 -5.80
C ASP A 63 4.35 0.99 -4.99
N ILE A 64 4.39 2.27 -4.63
CA ILE A 64 5.35 2.82 -3.67
C ILE A 64 4.55 3.15 -2.43
N PHE A 65 4.91 2.58 -1.31
CA PHE A 65 4.17 2.77 -0.08
C PHE A 65 5.07 3.22 1.07
N VAL A 66 4.49 4.08 1.90
CA VAL A 66 5.07 4.53 3.17
C VAL A 66 4.01 4.37 4.23
N ASP A 67 4.32 3.70 5.30
CA ASP A 67 3.36 3.50 6.39
C ASP A 67 3.98 3.62 7.77
N GLN A 68 3.12 3.83 8.74
CA GLN A 68 3.43 3.85 10.15
C GLN A 68 2.51 2.90 10.88
N GLN A 69 3.05 2.21 11.86
CA GLN A 69 2.34 1.26 12.69
C GLN A 69 2.58 1.58 14.15
N LEU A 70 1.52 1.50 14.94
CA LEU A 70 1.55 1.58 16.40
C LEU A 70 0.94 0.31 16.96
N GLY A 71 1.64 -0.35 17.85
CA GLY A 71 1.20 -1.64 18.34
C GLY A 71 1.74 -2.03 19.70
N TYR A 72 1.54 -3.29 20.01
CA TYR A 72 1.91 -3.91 21.26
C TYR A 72 2.52 -5.29 21.01
N GLN A 73 3.64 -5.55 21.65
CA GLN A 73 4.30 -6.84 21.69
C GLN A 73 3.81 -7.62 22.92
N PHE A 74 3.03 -8.65 22.71
CA PHE A 74 2.45 -9.46 23.78
C PHE A 74 3.49 -10.38 24.43
N ASN A 75 4.37 -10.91 23.60
CA ASN A 75 5.51 -11.74 23.99
C ASN A 75 6.61 -11.65 22.92
N PRO A 76 7.80 -12.22 23.11
CA PRO A 76 8.88 -12.15 22.10
C PRO A 76 8.50 -12.65 20.71
N TYR A 77 7.50 -13.53 20.61
CA TYR A 77 7.11 -14.20 19.37
C TYR A 77 5.88 -13.60 18.69
N PHE A 78 5.13 -12.72 19.38
CA PHE A 78 3.84 -12.25 18.87
C PHE A 78 3.62 -10.77 19.13
N GLN A 79 3.30 -10.03 18.09
CA GLN A 79 2.93 -8.62 18.16
C GLN A 79 1.75 -8.29 17.26
N MET A 80 0.96 -7.29 17.66
CA MET A 80 -0.14 -6.73 16.87
C MET A 80 0.00 -5.21 16.81
N SER A 81 -0.33 -4.63 15.66
CA SER A 81 -0.32 -3.19 15.48
C SER A 81 -1.43 -2.70 14.55
N LEU A 82 -1.81 -1.44 14.72
CA LEU A 82 -2.61 -0.71 13.76
C LEU A 82 -1.66 0.09 12.86
N GLY A 83 -1.87 0.00 11.57
CA GLY A 83 -1.09 0.71 10.57
C GLY A 83 -1.94 1.66 9.74
N ALA A 84 -1.31 2.76 9.33
CA ALA A 84 -1.85 3.68 8.35
C ALA A 84 -0.71 4.20 7.47
N GLY A 85 -1.00 4.50 6.21
CA GLY A 85 0.03 4.92 5.28
C GLY A 85 -0.47 5.60 4.03
N PHE A 86 0.42 5.65 3.06
CA PHE A 86 0.17 6.15 1.72
C PHE A 86 0.69 5.17 0.70
N ASP A 87 -0.18 4.76 -0.22
CA ASP A 87 0.14 3.92 -1.37
C ASP A 87 0.06 4.76 -2.62
N PHE A 88 1.13 4.81 -3.38
CA PHE A 88 1.23 5.56 -4.62
C PHE A 88 1.32 4.60 -5.81
N TRP A 89 0.20 4.40 -6.46
CA TRP A 89 0.16 3.68 -7.73
C TRP A 89 0.39 4.66 -8.88
N LYS A 90 0.61 4.14 -10.06
CA LYS A 90 0.93 4.93 -11.25
C LYS A 90 0.05 6.17 -11.49
N GLN A 91 -1.26 6.07 -11.22
CA GLN A 91 -2.21 7.16 -11.47
C GLN A 91 -3.12 7.46 -10.27
N THR A 92 -3.01 6.69 -9.21
CA THR A 92 -3.89 6.78 -8.05
C THR A 92 -3.07 6.73 -6.77
N ALA A 93 -3.60 7.35 -5.74
CA ALA A 93 -3.05 7.23 -4.39
C ALA A 93 -4.14 6.83 -3.41
N PHE A 94 -3.78 5.98 -2.47
CA PHE A 94 -4.65 5.47 -1.43
C PHE A 94 -4.07 5.75 -0.06
N ILE A 95 -4.94 5.76 0.93
CA ILE A 95 -4.61 5.78 2.36
C ILE A 95 -5.06 4.43 2.93
N PRO A 96 -4.18 3.43 3.04
CA PRO A 96 -4.48 2.20 3.73
C PRO A 96 -4.58 2.43 5.24
N ILE A 97 -5.57 1.77 5.87
CA ILE A 97 -5.69 1.59 7.31
C ILE A 97 -5.88 0.11 7.56
N TYR A 98 -5.02 -0.49 8.37
CA TYR A 98 -4.99 -1.95 8.52
C TYR A 98 -4.56 -2.39 9.91
N LEU A 99 -4.97 -3.60 10.26
CA LEU A 99 -4.44 -4.36 11.39
C LEU A 99 -3.26 -5.20 10.89
N ASN A 100 -2.16 -5.15 11.62
CA ASN A 100 -1.01 -6.01 11.42
C ASN A 100 -0.91 -7.05 12.52
N ILE A 101 -0.57 -8.27 12.13
CA ILE A 101 -0.15 -9.34 13.02
C ILE A 101 1.24 -9.78 12.57
N THR A 102 2.19 -9.81 13.48
CA THR A 102 3.56 -10.27 13.20
C THR A 102 3.94 -11.39 14.17
N VAL A 103 4.48 -12.45 13.61
CA VAL A 103 5.04 -13.60 14.33
C VAL A 103 6.54 -13.61 14.11
N ASN A 104 7.30 -13.62 15.19
CA ASN A 104 8.75 -13.79 15.20
C ASN A 104 9.06 -15.26 15.51
N PHE A 105 9.95 -15.87 14.75
CA PHE A 105 10.28 -17.29 14.95
C PHE A 105 11.37 -17.54 15.98
N THR A 106 12.12 -16.50 16.33
CA THR A 106 13.22 -16.57 17.30
C THR A 106 13.22 -15.30 18.16
N ASP A 107 13.90 -15.37 19.30
CA ASP A 107 14.20 -14.24 20.19
C ASP A 107 15.71 -14.05 20.23
N THR A 108 16.27 -13.61 19.11
CA THR A 108 17.71 -13.42 18.93
C THR A 108 17.99 -12.10 18.20
N LYS A 109 19.26 -11.79 17.95
CA LYS A 109 19.64 -10.61 17.17
C LYS A 109 19.05 -10.60 15.77
N PHE A 110 18.90 -11.77 15.15
CA PHE A 110 18.31 -11.95 13.81
C PHE A 110 17.06 -12.78 13.95
N GLU A 111 15.91 -12.17 13.76
CA GLU A 111 14.60 -12.79 13.94
C GLU A 111 13.91 -12.94 12.60
N PRO A 112 13.80 -14.16 12.06
CA PRO A 112 12.90 -14.41 10.95
C PRO A 112 11.47 -14.05 11.37
N ILE A 113 10.76 -13.34 10.50
CA ILE A 113 9.40 -12.88 10.76
C ILE A 113 8.46 -13.31 9.66
N PHE A 114 7.22 -13.53 10.05
CA PHE A 114 6.06 -13.60 9.16
C PHE A 114 5.06 -12.54 9.61
N TYR A 115 4.47 -11.80 8.67
CA TYR A 115 3.42 -10.86 8.99
C TYR A 115 2.23 -10.93 8.06
N LEU A 116 1.09 -10.49 8.57
CA LEU A 116 -0.17 -10.36 7.86
C LEU A 116 -0.79 -9.00 8.17
N ASN A 117 -1.13 -8.25 7.11
CA ASN A 117 -1.90 -7.02 7.17
C ASN A 117 -3.27 -7.25 6.56
N GLY A 118 -4.31 -6.76 7.21
CA GLY A 118 -5.67 -6.79 6.69
C GLY A 118 -6.41 -5.49 7.01
N GLY A 119 -7.05 -4.90 6.01
CA GLY A 119 -7.70 -3.61 6.19
C GLY A 119 -8.39 -3.06 4.97
N TYR A 120 -8.48 -1.75 4.91
CA TYR A 120 -9.12 -0.98 3.85
C TYR A 120 -8.18 0.10 3.33
N ALA A 121 -8.15 0.26 2.00
CA ALA A 121 -7.43 1.34 1.34
C ALA A 121 -8.44 2.38 0.84
N PHE A 122 -8.37 3.56 1.45
CA PHE A 122 -9.25 4.68 1.13
C PHE A 122 -8.67 5.48 -0.02
N LYS A 123 -9.49 5.79 -0.99
CA LYS A 123 -9.10 6.64 -2.12
C LYS A 123 -8.71 8.04 -1.63
N TRP A 124 -7.57 8.53 -2.05
CA TRP A 124 -7.11 9.90 -1.77
C TRP A 124 -7.01 10.75 -3.03
N TYR A 125 -6.32 10.26 -4.06
CA TYR A 125 -6.06 11.04 -5.27
C TYR A 125 -6.15 10.18 -6.52
N VAL A 126 -6.64 10.78 -7.60
CA VAL A 126 -6.65 10.19 -8.94
C VAL A 126 -6.10 11.22 -9.91
N SER A 127 -5.12 10.84 -10.72
CA SER A 127 -4.63 11.68 -11.80
C SER A 127 -5.60 11.65 -12.97
N SER A 128 -5.98 12.82 -13.46
CA SER A 128 -6.77 12.98 -14.69
C SER A 128 -5.93 12.96 -15.98
N VAL A 129 -4.62 12.72 -15.86
CA VAL A 129 -3.74 12.64 -17.04
C VAL A 129 -4.05 11.35 -17.79
N PRO A 130 -4.31 11.42 -19.12
CA PRO A 130 -4.53 10.23 -19.94
C PRO A 130 -3.34 9.27 -19.84
N ASP A 131 -3.65 7.99 -19.79
CA ASP A 131 -2.66 6.93 -19.86
C ASP A 131 -2.17 6.78 -21.33
N LYS A 132 -1.11 5.97 -21.55
CA LYS A 132 -0.59 5.64 -22.90
C LYS A 132 -1.61 4.98 -23.85
N MET A 133 -2.78 4.62 -23.34
CA MET A 133 -3.91 4.10 -24.12
C MET A 133 -5.03 5.14 -24.24
N ASP A 134 -4.75 6.43 -24.06
CA ASP A 134 -5.71 7.55 -24.11
C ASP A 134 -6.92 7.38 -23.17
N ARG A 135 -6.79 6.53 -22.14
CA ARG A 135 -7.84 6.36 -21.14
C ARG A 135 -7.77 7.46 -20.10
N VAL A 136 -8.89 8.09 -19.85
CA VAL A 136 -9.04 9.06 -18.78
C VAL A 136 -9.66 8.37 -17.56
N VAL A 137 -8.91 8.32 -16.47
CA VAL A 137 -9.41 7.77 -15.19
C VAL A 137 -10.25 8.84 -14.50
N HIS A 138 -11.54 8.58 -14.32
CA HIS A 138 -12.46 9.51 -13.65
C HIS A 138 -12.58 9.25 -12.15
N GLY A 139 -12.23 8.08 -11.67
CA GLY A 139 -12.33 7.76 -10.26
C GLY A 139 -11.89 6.35 -9.93
N THR A 140 -11.57 6.16 -8.66
CA THR A 140 -11.34 4.85 -8.05
C THR A 140 -12.26 4.72 -6.84
N SER A 141 -12.55 3.49 -6.41
CA SER A 141 -13.26 3.23 -5.17
C SER A 141 -12.30 2.89 -4.03
N THR A 142 -12.77 3.05 -2.82
CA THR A 142 -12.19 2.45 -1.63
C THR A 142 -12.45 0.95 -1.63
N GLY A 143 -11.51 0.14 -1.19
CA GLY A 143 -11.70 -1.30 -1.15
C GLY A 143 -10.86 -2.02 -0.11
N PRO A 144 -11.17 -3.30 0.16
CA PRO A 144 -10.38 -4.12 1.06
C PRO A 144 -8.98 -4.35 0.52
N MET A 145 -8.04 -4.41 1.43
CA MET A 145 -6.65 -4.73 1.16
C MET A 145 -6.14 -5.82 2.08
N GLY A 146 -5.20 -6.61 1.58
CA GLY A 146 -4.43 -7.57 2.34
C GLY A 146 -2.97 -7.55 1.92
N GLU A 147 -2.09 -7.80 2.85
CA GLU A 147 -0.66 -7.97 2.57
C GLU A 147 -0.11 -9.06 3.47
N THR A 148 0.73 -9.90 2.93
CA THR A 148 1.49 -10.90 3.70
C THR A 148 2.95 -10.81 3.33
N GLY A 149 3.84 -11.10 4.28
CA GLY A 149 5.26 -11.09 3.99
C GLY A 149 6.07 -11.96 4.93
N ILE A 150 7.23 -12.31 4.43
CA ILE A 150 8.28 -12.98 5.19
C ILE A 150 9.54 -12.12 5.17
N GLY A 151 10.27 -12.11 6.27
CA GLY A 151 11.43 -11.24 6.34
C GLY A 151 12.33 -11.53 7.52
N LEU A 152 13.19 -10.57 7.77
CA LEU A 152 14.16 -10.59 8.86
C LEU A 152 14.04 -9.28 9.65
N ARG A 153 13.89 -9.40 10.95
CA ARG A 153 14.09 -8.31 11.90
C ARG A 153 15.49 -8.43 12.48
N ILE A 154 16.24 -7.34 12.45
CA ILE A 154 17.60 -7.24 12.93
C ILE A 154 17.60 -6.29 14.12
N ASN A 155 17.76 -6.81 15.33
CA ASN A 155 17.83 -6.03 16.56
C ASN A 155 19.18 -5.33 16.64
N LEU A 156 19.20 -4.01 16.41
CA LEU A 156 20.41 -3.19 16.47
C LEU A 156 20.80 -2.91 17.91
N ASN A 157 19.83 -2.68 18.76
CA ASN A 157 19.94 -2.55 20.20
C ASN A 157 18.58 -2.87 20.85
N ASP A 158 18.45 -2.70 22.16
CA ASP A 158 17.24 -3.02 22.94
C ASP A 158 16.00 -2.17 22.55
N ARG A 159 16.17 -1.14 21.72
CA ARG A 159 15.10 -0.20 21.36
C ARG A 159 14.84 -0.09 19.87
N VAL A 160 15.80 -0.46 19.05
CA VAL A 160 15.74 -0.21 17.60
C VAL A 160 16.02 -1.48 16.84
N SER A 161 15.12 -1.82 15.94
CA SER A 161 15.23 -2.93 15.03
C SER A 161 15.05 -2.48 13.60
N LEU A 162 15.80 -3.08 12.68
CA LEU A 162 15.61 -2.94 11.25
C LEU A 162 14.79 -4.13 10.74
N VAL A 163 13.79 -3.88 9.92
CA VAL A 163 12.94 -4.89 9.30
C VAL A 163 13.16 -4.89 7.79
N LEU A 164 13.48 -6.03 7.23
CA LEU A 164 13.57 -6.25 5.78
C LEU A 164 12.68 -7.44 5.43
N ALA A 165 11.72 -7.23 4.51
CA ALA A 165 10.78 -8.29 4.14
C ALA A 165 10.48 -8.29 2.65
N ALA A 166 10.23 -9.49 2.10
CA ALA A 166 9.53 -9.67 0.85
C ALA A 166 8.02 -9.71 1.15
N CYS A 167 7.23 -9.05 0.33
CA CYS A 167 5.80 -8.93 0.54
C CYS A 167 4.99 -9.30 -0.71
N TYR A 168 3.80 -9.80 -0.45
CA TYR A 168 2.74 -9.97 -1.43
C TYR A 168 1.52 -9.20 -0.94
N LYS A 169 1.06 -8.25 -1.76
CA LYS A 169 -0.07 -7.39 -1.44
C LYS A 169 -1.18 -7.60 -2.46
N ASN A 170 -2.41 -7.60 -1.99
CA ASN A 170 -3.58 -7.54 -2.82
C ASN A 170 -4.48 -6.38 -2.39
N GLN A 171 -5.14 -5.78 -3.36
CA GLN A 171 -6.06 -4.68 -3.12
C GLN A 171 -7.19 -4.72 -4.14
N TYR A 172 -8.42 -4.75 -3.63
CA TYR A 172 -9.60 -4.61 -4.47
C TYR A 172 -9.92 -3.14 -4.67
N THR A 173 -10.16 -2.74 -5.92
CA THR A 173 -10.66 -1.39 -6.24
C THR A 173 -11.40 -1.39 -7.57
N ASP A 174 -12.40 -0.52 -7.68
CA ASP A 174 -13.07 -0.22 -8.93
C ASP A 174 -12.42 1.02 -9.55
N ILE A 175 -11.96 0.92 -10.79
CA ILE A 175 -11.46 2.05 -11.55
C ILE A 175 -12.48 2.39 -12.63
N ARG A 176 -12.96 3.64 -12.60
CA ARG A 176 -13.86 4.20 -13.63
C ARG A 176 -13.03 4.98 -14.64
N TYR A 177 -13.18 4.66 -15.89
CA TYR A 177 -12.46 5.33 -16.97
C TYR A 177 -13.34 5.47 -18.21
N THR A 178 -12.96 6.41 -19.06
CA THR A 178 -13.56 6.59 -20.39
C THR A 178 -12.59 6.08 -21.44
N ILE A 179 -13.08 5.27 -22.35
CA ILE A 179 -12.33 4.82 -23.54
C ILE A 179 -12.79 5.67 -24.71
N PRO A 180 -11.88 6.40 -25.39
CA PRO A 180 -12.22 7.04 -26.66
C PRO A 180 -12.51 5.95 -27.71
N THR A 181 -13.59 6.08 -28.43
CA THR A 181 -13.91 5.21 -29.58
C THR A 181 -13.10 5.68 -30.79
N PRO A 182 -12.47 4.77 -31.57
CA PRO A 182 -11.52 5.13 -32.63
C PRO A 182 -12.14 5.81 -33.84
N ASP A 183 -13.46 5.82 -34.02
CA ASP A 183 -14.12 6.08 -35.32
C ASP A 183 -14.79 7.44 -35.47
N GLU A 184 -14.65 8.41 -34.54
CA GLU A 184 -15.33 9.69 -34.74
C GLU A 184 -14.47 10.90 -34.44
N GLN A 185 -14.46 11.83 -35.39
CA GLN A 185 -13.73 13.11 -35.35
C GLN A 185 -14.28 14.11 -34.33
N ASP A 186 -15.27 13.74 -33.53
CA ASP A 186 -15.89 14.60 -32.53
C ASP A 186 -15.73 14.02 -31.12
N PHE A 187 -14.72 14.49 -30.42
CA PHE A 187 -14.33 14.04 -29.08
C PHE A 187 -15.41 14.25 -28.00
N SER A 188 -16.50 14.91 -28.30
CA SER A 188 -17.52 15.26 -27.32
C SER A 188 -18.68 14.27 -27.22
N ALA A 189 -18.87 13.38 -28.18
CA ALA A 189 -20.11 12.62 -28.32
C ALA A 189 -20.05 11.14 -27.90
N TYR A 190 -18.89 10.48 -27.86
CA TYR A 190 -18.83 9.02 -27.66
C TYR A 190 -17.74 8.60 -26.68
N SER A 191 -18.05 8.75 -25.43
CA SER A 191 -17.23 8.17 -24.35
C SER A 191 -17.96 6.99 -23.72
N THR A 192 -17.44 5.79 -23.88
CA THR A 192 -17.96 4.63 -23.15
C THR A 192 -17.39 4.64 -21.73
N ASN A 193 -18.26 4.90 -20.75
CA ASN A 193 -17.91 4.77 -19.35
C ASN A 193 -17.71 3.29 -19.03
N ALA A 194 -16.49 2.89 -18.75
CA ALA A 194 -16.17 1.55 -18.33
C ALA A 194 -15.78 1.54 -16.84
N VAL A 195 -16.21 0.49 -16.15
CA VAL A 195 -15.85 0.25 -14.76
C VAL A 195 -15.01 -1.01 -14.70
N GLN A 196 -13.77 -0.87 -14.29
CA GLN A 196 -12.92 -2.00 -14.02
C GLN A 196 -12.99 -2.36 -12.54
N LYS A 197 -13.58 -3.49 -12.23
CA LYS A 197 -13.56 -4.10 -10.89
C LYS A 197 -12.45 -5.14 -10.89
N ALA A 198 -11.41 -4.89 -10.13
CA ALA A 198 -10.28 -5.80 -10.13
C ALA A 198 -9.64 -5.97 -8.75
N LEU A 199 -9.18 -7.17 -8.49
CA LEU A 199 -8.24 -7.47 -7.42
C LEU A 199 -6.83 -7.31 -8.00
N TYR A 200 -6.14 -6.28 -7.55
CA TYR A 200 -4.75 -6.04 -7.94
C TYR A 200 -3.81 -6.83 -7.05
N HIS A 201 -2.85 -7.47 -7.68
CA HIS A 201 -1.83 -8.25 -7.02
C HIS A 201 -0.46 -7.59 -7.23
N PHE A 202 0.33 -7.52 -6.16
CA PHE A 202 1.66 -6.96 -6.17
C PHE A 202 2.63 -7.86 -5.41
N ALA A 203 3.88 -7.93 -5.88
CA ALA A 203 4.97 -8.49 -5.11
C ALA A 203 6.07 -7.45 -4.97
N GLY A 204 6.70 -7.39 -3.81
CA GLY A 204 7.67 -6.33 -3.52
C GLY A 204 8.52 -6.58 -2.31
N VAL A 205 9.15 -5.50 -1.89
CA VAL A 205 10.02 -5.46 -0.72
C VAL A 205 9.61 -4.33 0.21
N ARG A 206 9.78 -4.56 1.50
CA ARG A 206 9.51 -3.62 2.59
C ARG A 206 10.77 -3.45 3.42
N LEU A 207 11.13 -2.21 3.71
CA LEU A 207 12.16 -1.83 4.65
C LEU A 207 11.52 -1.01 5.77
N GLY A 208 11.74 -1.38 7.01
CA GLY A 208 11.18 -0.71 8.18
C GLY A 208 12.18 -0.48 9.29
N VAL A 209 11.90 0.51 10.11
CA VAL A 209 12.59 0.74 11.40
C VAL A 209 11.53 0.66 12.48
N GLN A 210 11.76 -0.23 13.43
CA GLN A 210 10.89 -0.47 14.58
C GLN A 210 11.58 0.01 15.85
N TYR A 211 10.81 0.67 16.69
CA TYR A 211 11.22 1.22 18.00
C TYR A 211 10.40 0.61 19.11
#